data_675af47bc13dcef1b81cdbc29051c017
#
_entry.id   675af47bc13dcef1b81cdbc29051c017
#
_cell.length_a   1.000
_cell.length_b   1.000
_cell.length_c   1.000
_cell.angle_alpha   90.00
_cell.angle_beta   90.00
_cell.angle_gamma   90.00
#
_symmetry.space_group_name_H-M   'P 1'
#
loop_
_entity.id
_entity.type
_entity.pdbx_description
1 polymer ?
#
loop_
_entity_poly.entity_id
_entity_poly.type
_entity_poly.pdbx_seq_one_letter_code
_entity_poly.pdbx_strand_id
1 'polypeptide(L)'
;MFDPSLQTIWGGNLTAVFCDTGWEHPDTYKHVNDVCLQMGVRLITLKSKYDFVSLAAHKKRFPSTNARFCTSELKMKPMIDYVLSLKESCIIIQGIRAGESTARAAMEEECMYFKSYFQPNKKGRTENYRSKDVKEWCSQFDASVLRPIFKWSAQQVIDCILDAGQKPNPLSFKTSSSRKQPV
;
A
#
# COMPACT_ATOMS: atom_id res chain seq x y z
N MET A 1 12.64 18.19 13.80
CA MET A 1 14.06 17.81 13.72
C MET A 1 14.08 16.39 13.18
N PHE A 2 14.80 16.15 12.09
CA PHE A 2 14.90 14.84 11.45
C PHE A 2 15.61 13.87 12.42
N ASP A 3 15.06 12.69 12.68
CA ASP A 3 15.76 11.66 13.43
C ASP A 3 16.64 10.84 12.46
N PRO A 4 17.97 11.07 12.47
CA PRO A 4 18.89 10.33 11.60
C PRO A 4 18.96 8.84 11.95
N SER A 5 18.43 8.43 13.11
CA SER A 5 18.49 7.04 13.59
C SER A 5 17.73 6.07 12.67
N LEU A 6 16.64 6.53 12.06
CA LEU A 6 15.88 5.68 11.13
C LEU A 6 16.66 5.37 9.86
N GLN A 7 17.43 6.31 9.30
CA GLN A 7 18.33 6.03 8.18
C GLN A 7 19.47 5.07 8.60
N THR A 8 19.93 5.20 9.84
CA THR A 8 21.01 4.36 10.39
C THR A 8 20.53 2.92 10.57
N ILE A 9 19.29 2.71 11.04
CA ILE A 9 18.72 1.37 11.23
C ILE A 9 18.53 0.62 9.91
N TRP A 10 18.11 1.31 8.85
CA TRP A 10 17.80 0.69 7.54
C TRP A 10 18.91 0.87 6.51
N GLY A 11 20.05 1.46 6.86
CA GLY A 11 21.26 1.53 6.04
C GLY A 11 21.08 2.17 4.65
N GLY A 12 20.12 3.09 4.49
CA GLY A 12 19.82 3.70 3.19
C GLY A 12 18.97 2.81 2.25
N ASN A 13 18.59 1.61 2.67
CA ASN A 13 17.82 0.64 1.86
C ASN A 13 16.29 0.81 1.97
N LEU A 14 15.82 1.87 2.65
CA LEU A 14 14.39 2.15 2.76
C LEU A 14 13.89 2.91 1.54
N THR A 15 12.85 2.39 0.91
CA THR A 15 12.18 3.02 -0.23
C THR A 15 10.67 3.09 0.03
N ALA A 16 10.08 4.25 -0.10
CA ALA A 16 8.63 4.42 -0.05
C ALA A 16 8.03 4.11 -1.43
N VAL A 17 6.97 3.32 -1.44
CA VAL A 17 6.26 2.96 -2.68
C VAL A 17 4.81 3.45 -2.60
N PHE A 18 4.42 4.25 -3.56
CA PHE A 18 3.06 4.81 -3.68
C PHE A 18 2.39 4.34 -4.97
N CYS A 19 1.25 3.65 -4.86
CA CYS A 19 0.45 3.28 -6.01
C CYS A 19 -0.52 4.42 -6.34
N ASP A 20 -0.19 5.19 -7.37
CA ASP A 20 -1.00 6.31 -7.84
C ASP A 20 -2.19 5.79 -8.67
N THR A 21 -3.39 6.02 -8.16
CA THR A 21 -4.63 5.63 -8.84
C THR A 21 -5.18 6.70 -9.78
N GLY A 22 -4.57 7.90 -9.79
CA GLY A 22 -5.08 9.08 -10.50
C GLY A 22 -6.36 9.66 -9.87
N TRP A 23 -6.75 9.21 -8.68
CA TRP A 23 -7.99 9.60 -7.98
C TRP A 23 -7.77 9.93 -6.50
N GLU A 24 -6.54 10.17 -6.10
CA GLU A 24 -6.25 10.56 -4.73
C GLU A 24 -6.50 12.07 -4.54
N HIS A 25 -6.86 12.47 -3.31
CA HIS A 25 -7.02 13.88 -2.98
C HIS A 25 -5.70 14.63 -3.15
N PRO A 26 -5.69 15.89 -3.65
CA PRO A 26 -4.45 16.68 -3.81
C PRO A 26 -3.58 16.74 -2.54
N ASP A 27 -4.21 16.88 -1.36
CA ASP A 27 -3.50 16.86 -0.07
C ASP A 27 -2.76 15.53 0.17
N THR A 28 -3.24 14.40 -0.37
CA THR A 28 -2.57 13.11 -0.25
C THR A 28 -1.28 13.11 -1.05
N TYR A 29 -1.31 13.57 -2.30
CA TYR A 29 -0.09 13.68 -3.12
C TYR A 29 0.96 14.57 -2.47
N LYS A 30 0.52 15.76 -2.00
CA LYS A 30 1.41 16.68 -1.30
C LYS A 30 2.00 16.03 -0.04
N HIS A 31 1.15 15.44 0.80
CA HIS A 31 1.58 14.83 2.05
C HIS A 31 2.59 13.69 1.85
N VAL A 32 2.38 12.80 0.88
CA VAL A 32 3.31 11.71 0.56
C VAL A 32 4.67 12.26 0.17
N ASN A 33 4.71 13.27 -0.69
CA ASN A 33 5.96 13.91 -1.09
C ASN A 33 6.66 14.61 0.10
N ASP A 34 5.92 15.40 0.87
CA ASP A 34 6.46 16.15 2.01
C ASP A 34 7.08 15.20 3.05
N VAL A 35 6.39 14.10 3.39
CA VAL A 35 6.89 13.11 4.35
C VAL A 35 8.15 12.43 3.84
N CYS A 36 8.16 11.99 2.58
CA CYS A 36 9.33 11.32 2.01
C CYS A 36 10.55 12.26 1.95
N LEU A 37 10.34 13.54 1.61
CA LEU A 37 11.41 14.55 1.62
C LEU A 37 11.92 14.80 3.05
N GLN A 38 11.02 14.95 4.02
CA GLN A 38 11.40 15.18 5.42
C GLN A 38 12.17 13.99 6.01
N MET A 39 11.80 12.77 5.63
CA MET A 39 12.46 11.55 6.11
C MET A 39 13.70 11.18 5.29
N GLY A 40 14.01 11.91 4.20
CA GLY A 40 15.11 11.57 3.31
C GLY A 40 14.94 10.20 2.62
N VAL A 41 13.69 9.73 2.48
CA VAL A 41 13.36 8.43 1.90
C VAL A 41 13.03 8.59 0.42
N ARG A 42 13.60 7.74 -0.42
CA ARG A 42 13.29 7.71 -1.85
C ARG A 42 11.83 7.32 -2.06
N LEU A 43 11.08 8.11 -2.84
CA LEU A 43 9.71 7.80 -3.24
C LEU A 43 9.69 7.21 -4.65
N ILE A 44 9.07 6.04 -4.80
CA ILE A 44 8.74 5.43 -6.09
C ILE A 44 7.21 5.48 -6.26
N THR A 45 6.75 6.14 -7.32
CA THR A 45 5.34 6.19 -7.68
C THR A 45 5.04 5.18 -8.77
N LEU A 46 4.22 4.19 -8.44
CA LEU A 46 3.76 3.16 -9.37
C LEU A 46 2.45 3.59 -10.02
N LYS A 47 2.38 3.45 -11.34
CA LYS A 47 1.18 3.71 -12.12
C LYS A 47 0.74 2.47 -12.86
N SER A 48 -0.57 2.23 -12.89
CA SER A 48 -1.18 1.22 -13.75
C SER A 48 -1.33 1.75 -15.18
N LYS A 49 -1.65 0.84 -16.10
CA LYS A 49 -2.07 1.19 -17.46
C LYS A 49 -3.29 2.16 -17.48
N TYR A 50 -4.14 2.06 -16.48
CA TYR A 50 -5.34 2.89 -16.32
C TYR A 50 -5.21 3.73 -15.05
N ASP A 51 -5.79 4.93 -15.06
CA ASP A 51 -6.21 5.62 -13.85
C ASP A 51 -7.60 5.12 -13.40
N PHE A 52 -8.11 5.64 -12.28
CA PHE A 52 -9.37 5.19 -11.73
C PHE A 52 -10.55 5.45 -12.68
N VAL A 53 -10.59 6.62 -13.33
CA VAL A 53 -11.70 7.03 -14.23
C VAL A 53 -11.70 6.20 -15.50
N SER A 54 -10.56 6.09 -16.16
CA SER A 54 -10.42 5.30 -17.37
C SER A 54 -10.65 3.80 -17.13
N LEU A 55 -10.26 3.31 -15.95
CA LEU A 55 -10.56 1.93 -15.56
C LEU A 55 -12.07 1.71 -15.36
N ALA A 56 -12.76 2.63 -14.68
CA ALA A 56 -14.22 2.53 -14.49
C ALA A 56 -14.96 2.56 -15.83
N ALA A 57 -14.54 3.44 -16.75
CA ALA A 57 -15.07 3.51 -18.11
C ALA A 57 -14.82 2.20 -18.88
N HIS A 58 -13.59 1.67 -18.84
CA HIS A 58 -13.24 0.38 -19.47
C HIS A 58 -14.07 -0.78 -18.92
N LYS A 59 -14.31 -0.84 -17.61
CA LYS A 59 -15.13 -1.87 -16.94
C LYS A 59 -16.64 -1.57 -17.06
N LYS A 60 -17.04 -0.41 -17.61
CA LYS A 60 -18.43 0.06 -17.74
C LYS A 60 -19.18 0.06 -16.40
N ARG A 61 -18.48 0.28 -15.31
CA ARG A 61 -19.06 0.35 -13.95
C ARG A 61 -18.07 0.92 -12.95
N PHE A 62 -18.58 1.49 -11.86
CA PHE A 62 -17.77 1.84 -10.70
C PHE A 62 -17.43 0.61 -9.83
N PRO A 63 -16.29 0.64 -9.11
CA PRO A 63 -15.98 -0.37 -8.11
C PRO A 63 -17.02 -0.41 -6.99
N SER A 64 -17.20 -1.58 -6.41
CA SER A 64 -18.07 -1.78 -5.24
C SER A 64 -17.37 -2.67 -4.22
N THR A 65 -17.97 -2.83 -3.04
CA THR A 65 -17.47 -3.73 -1.99
C THR A 65 -17.28 -5.17 -2.50
N ASN A 66 -18.15 -5.61 -3.41
CA ASN A 66 -18.13 -6.96 -4.00
C ASN A 66 -17.29 -7.04 -5.30
N ALA A 67 -16.92 -5.90 -5.89
CA ALA A 67 -16.19 -5.84 -7.15
C ALA A 67 -15.04 -4.84 -7.07
N ARG A 68 -14.02 -5.21 -6.30
CA ARG A 68 -12.84 -4.39 -5.99
C ARG A 68 -11.77 -4.44 -7.07
N PHE A 69 -12.17 -4.40 -8.35
CA PHE A 69 -11.22 -4.43 -9.46
C PHE A 69 -10.23 -3.24 -9.46
N CYS A 70 -10.60 -2.10 -8.88
CA CYS A 70 -9.69 -0.98 -8.71
C CYS A 70 -8.47 -1.36 -7.84
N THR A 71 -8.66 -2.13 -6.76
CA THR A 71 -7.55 -2.58 -5.93
C THR A 71 -6.62 -3.53 -6.71
N SER A 72 -7.19 -4.48 -7.45
CA SER A 72 -6.40 -5.42 -8.25
C SER A 72 -5.63 -4.70 -9.36
N GLU A 73 -6.31 -3.89 -10.17
CA GLU A 73 -5.73 -3.27 -11.37
C GLU A 73 -4.78 -2.10 -11.04
N LEU A 74 -5.14 -1.26 -10.06
CA LEU A 74 -4.41 -0.02 -9.80
C LEU A 74 -3.37 -0.12 -8.68
N LYS A 75 -3.44 -1.16 -7.83
CA LYS A 75 -2.52 -1.31 -6.70
C LYS A 75 -1.79 -2.66 -6.71
N MET A 76 -2.53 -3.78 -6.80
CA MET A 76 -1.88 -5.10 -6.69
C MET A 76 -0.97 -5.41 -7.88
N LYS A 77 -1.47 -5.22 -9.12
CA LYS A 77 -0.66 -5.51 -10.32
C LYS A 77 0.60 -4.66 -10.41
N PRO A 78 0.55 -3.31 -10.28
CA PRO A 78 1.76 -2.50 -10.26
C PRO A 78 2.73 -2.89 -9.15
N MET A 79 2.22 -3.27 -7.97
CA MET A 79 3.08 -3.70 -6.86
C MET A 79 3.73 -5.06 -7.15
N ILE A 80 2.99 -6.01 -7.76
CA ILE A 80 3.57 -7.29 -8.21
C ILE A 80 4.68 -7.03 -9.23
N ASP A 81 4.43 -6.19 -10.24
CA ASP A 81 5.43 -5.86 -11.25
C ASP A 81 6.68 -5.23 -10.63
N TYR A 82 6.49 -4.35 -9.65
CA TYR A 82 7.59 -3.74 -8.94
C TYR A 82 8.41 -4.78 -8.15
N VAL A 83 7.75 -5.62 -7.35
CA VAL A 83 8.45 -6.68 -6.59
C VAL A 83 9.20 -7.63 -7.53
N LEU A 84 8.59 -8.05 -8.63
CA LEU A 84 9.25 -8.89 -9.62
C LEU A 84 10.45 -8.21 -10.31
N SER A 85 10.49 -6.88 -10.35
CA SER A 85 11.63 -6.14 -10.88
C SER A 85 12.82 -6.10 -9.93
N LEU A 86 12.59 -6.34 -8.63
CA LEU A 86 13.65 -6.47 -7.65
C LEU A 86 14.28 -7.86 -7.81
N LYS A 87 15.60 -7.88 -7.99
CA LYS A 87 16.37 -9.13 -8.09
C LYS A 87 17.03 -9.45 -6.75
N GLU A 88 16.25 -9.32 -5.68
CA GLU A 88 16.68 -9.51 -4.29
C GLU A 88 15.49 -9.77 -3.39
N SER A 89 15.71 -10.41 -2.25
CA SER A 89 14.70 -10.55 -1.22
C SER A 89 14.40 -9.21 -0.57
N CYS A 90 13.14 -8.96 -0.19
CA CYS A 90 12.71 -7.68 0.35
C CYS A 90 11.73 -7.82 1.52
N ILE A 91 11.69 -6.78 2.34
CA ILE A 91 10.68 -6.62 3.40
C ILE A 91 9.72 -5.50 3.00
N ILE A 92 8.44 -5.82 2.94
CA ILE A 92 7.37 -4.88 2.60
C ILE A 92 6.69 -4.43 3.89
N ILE A 93 6.89 -3.19 4.28
CA ILE A 93 6.25 -2.60 5.47
C ILE A 93 4.91 -1.99 5.06
N GLN A 94 3.83 -2.38 5.73
CA GLN A 94 2.48 -1.90 5.45
C GLN A 94 1.87 -1.24 6.67
N GLY A 95 1.43 0.01 6.53
CA GLY A 95 0.72 0.77 7.55
C GLY A 95 -0.76 0.37 7.66
N ILE A 96 -1.05 -0.92 7.81
CA ILE A 96 -2.41 -1.46 7.92
C ILE A 96 -2.74 -1.71 9.38
N ARG A 97 -3.95 -1.30 9.81
CA ARG A 97 -4.50 -1.58 11.15
C ARG A 97 -5.71 -2.52 11.06
N ALA A 98 -5.78 -3.48 11.98
CA ALA A 98 -6.89 -4.44 12.07
C ALA A 98 -8.26 -3.74 12.25
N GLY A 99 -8.31 -2.66 13.03
CA GLY A 99 -9.53 -1.90 13.31
C GLY A 99 -10.13 -1.12 12.12
N GLU A 100 -9.48 -1.10 10.96
CA GLU A 100 -9.99 -0.33 9.81
C GLU A 100 -11.10 -1.04 9.03
N SER A 101 -11.15 -2.36 9.06
CA SER A 101 -12.23 -3.16 8.46
C SER A 101 -12.13 -4.63 8.84
N THR A 102 -13.26 -5.36 8.77
CA THR A 102 -13.30 -6.82 8.98
C THR A 102 -12.32 -7.58 8.08
N ALA A 103 -12.15 -7.14 6.83
CA ALA A 103 -11.20 -7.77 5.90
C ALA A 103 -9.75 -7.55 6.35
N ARG A 104 -9.44 -6.38 6.96
CA ARG A 104 -8.09 -6.13 7.50
C ARG A 104 -7.87 -6.85 8.81
N ALA A 105 -8.87 -6.95 9.68
CA ALA A 105 -8.79 -7.72 10.92
C ALA A 105 -8.47 -9.21 10.69
N ALA A 106 -8.84 -9.76 9.54
CA ALA A 106 -8.53 -11.12 9.15
C ALA A 106 -7.12 -11.32 8.54
N MET A 107 -6.33 -10.25 8.43
CA MET A 107 -4.93 -10.36 7.95
C MET A 107 -4.01 -10.80 9.09
N GLU A 108 -2.85 -11.31 8.73
CA GLU A 108 -1.77 -11.63 9.66
C GLU A 108 -0.89 -10.40 9.89
N GLU A 109 -0.29 -10.27 11.06
CA GLU A 109 0.67 -9.21 11.38
C GLU A 109 1.94 -9.32 10.53
N GLU A 110 2.36 -10.57 10.28
CA GLU A 110 3.47 -10.93 9.42
C GLU A 110 3.06 -12.06 8.48
N CYS A 111 3.48 -12.00 7.22
CA CYS A 111 3.24 -13.08 6.25
C CYS A 111 4.18 -12.93 5.05
N MET A 112 4.27 -13.98 4.24
CA MET A 112 4.90 -13.88 2.92
C MET A 112 4.00 -13.10 1.95
N TYR A 113 4.55 -12.19 1.15
CA TYR A 113 3.80 -11.34 0.22
C TYR A 113 2.97 -12.17 -0.77
N PHE A 114 3.55 -13.24 -1.29
CA PHE A 114 2.88 -14.13 -2.23
C PHE A 114 2.15 -15.32 -1.57
N LYS A 115 2.02 -15.36 -0.22
CA LYS A 115 1.38 -16.47 0.53
C LYS A 115 -0.01 -16.83 -0.03
N SER A 116 -0.84 -15.84 -0.28
CA SER A 116 -2.21 -16.03 -0.78
C SER A 116 -2.32 -16.04 -2.30
N TYR A 117 -1.24 -15.76 -3.02
CA TYR A 117 -1.24 -15.57 -4.47
C TYR A 117 -1.70 -16.84 -5.21
N PHE A 118 -1.23 -18.00 -4.76
CA PHE A 118 -1.54 -19.29 -5.36
C PHE A 118 -2.73 -20.00 -4.71
N GLN A 119 -3.34 -19.39 -3.68
CA GLN A 119 -4.49 -19.95 -3.01
C GLN A 119 -5.78 -19.60 -3.76
N PRO A 120 -6.72 -20.56 -3.91
CA PRO A 120 -7.99 -20.28 -4.53
C PRO A 120 -8.81 -19.30 -3.66
N ASN A 121 -9.41 -18.31 -4.31
CA ASN A 121 -10.36 -17.44 -3.64
C ASN A 121 -11.69 -18.19 -3.34
N LYS A 122 -12.66 -17.51 -2.70
CA LYS A 122 -13.97 -18.08 -2.35
C LYS A 122 -14.74 -18.68 -3.55
N LYS A 123 -14.35 -18.36 -4.78
CA LYS A 123 -14.93 -18.90 -6.03
C LYS A 123 -14.06 -20.00 -6.66
N GLY A 124 -13.07 -20.52 -5.95
CA GLY A 124 -12.16 -21.55 -6.43
C GLY A 124 -11.15 -21.08 -7.50
N ARG A 125 -11.01 -19.75 -7.72
CA ARG A 125 -10.09 -19.20 -8.72
C ARG A 125 -8.82 -18.71 -8.03
N THR A 126 -7.67 -19.04 -8.59
CA THR A 126 -6.36 -18.53 -8.18
C THR A 126 -6.03 -17.23 -8.94
N GLU A 127 -5.17 -16.40 -8.38
CA GLU A 127 -4.58 -15.30 -9.11
C GLU A 127 -3.65 -15.87 -10.20
N ASN A 128 -3.72 -15.29 -11.37
CA ASN A 128 -2.94 -15.76 -12.52
C ASN A 128 -2.09 -14.65 -13.18
N TYR A 129 -2.15 -13.43 -12.68
CA TYR A 129 -1.38 -12.33 -13.23
C TYR A 129 0.11 -12.59 -13.07
N ARG A 130 0.81 -12.82 -14.20
CA ARG A 130 2.24 -13.15 -14.22
C ARG A 130 2.63 -14.37 -13.36
N SER A 131 1.75 -15.37 -13.27
CA SER A 131 1.93 -16.49 -12.34
C SER A 131 3.23 -17.29 -12.57
N LYS A 132 3.72 -17.37 -13.81
CA LYS A 132 5.01 -17.99 -14.13
C LYS A 132 6.16 -17.20 -13.54
N ASP A 133 6.18 -15.87 -13.78
CA ASP A 133 7.22 -14.97 -13.30
C ASP A 133 7.25 -14.93 -11.77
N VAL A 134 6.06 -14.93 -11.12
CA VAL A 134 5.97 -14.99 -9.65
C VAL A 134 6.56 -16.29 -9.11
N LYS A 135 6.27 -17.45 -9.75
CA LYS A 135 6.86 -18.73 -9.33
C LYS A 135 8.36 -18.75 -9.48
N GLU A 136 8.87 -18.25 -10.61
CA GLU A 136 10.30 -18.16 -10.89
C GLU A 136 10.98 -17.24 -9.88
N TRP A 137 10.42 -16.07 -9.62
CA TRP A 137 10.97 -15.13 -8.64
C TRP A 137 10.98 -15.74 -7.23
N CYS A 138 9.89 -16.35 -6.78
CA CYS A 138 9.79 -17.00 -5.47
C CYS A 138 10.69 -18.26 -5.31
N SER A 139 11.26 -18.79 -6.39
CA SER A 139 12.26 -19.87 -6.31
C SER A 139 13.64 -19.36 -5.94
N GLN A 140 13.88 -18.04 -6.05
CA GLN A 140 15.19 -17.42 -5.86
C GLN A 140 15.19 -16.40 -4.71
N PHE A 141 14.04 -15.75 -4.47
CA PHE A 141 13.91 -14.61 -3.56
C PHE A 141 12.66 -14.74 -2.69
N ASP A 142 12.67 -14.01 -1.57
CA ASP A 142 11.55 -13.91 -0.63
C ASP A 142 11.09 -12.45 -0.47
N ALA A 143 9.78 -12.26 -0.36
CA ALA A 143 9.18 -10.98 0.03
C ALA A 143 8.36 -11.18 1.30
N SER A 144 8.84 -10.68 2.43
CA SER A 144 8.14 -10.70 3.70
C SER A 144 7.31 -9.44 3.89
N VAL A 145 6.13 -9.56 4.47
CA VAL A 145 5.26 -8.43 4.81
C VAL A 145 5.23 -8.26 6.31
N LEU A 146 5.49 -7.05 6.78
CA LEU A 146 5.37 -6.64 8.17
C LEU A 146 4.31 -5.54 8.31
N ARG A 147 3.49 -5.62 9.37
CA ARG A 147 2.48 -4.63 9.72
C ARG A 147 2.68 -4.14 11.15
N PRO A 148 3.67 -3.26 11.40
CA PRO A 148 4.10 -2.88 12.74
C PRO A 148 3.00 -2.24 13.59
N ILE A 149 2.05 -1.56 12.94
CA ILE A 149 0.94 -0.85 13.60
C ILE A 149 -0.38 -1.64 13.53
N PHE A 150 -0.33 -2.96 13.26
CA PHE A 150 -1.51 -3.78 12.99
C PHE A 150 -2.55 -3.73 14.13
N LYS A 151 -2.08 -3.78 15.36
CA LYS A 151 -2.92 -3.76 16.58
C LYS A 151 -3.20 -2.36 17.13
N TRP A 152 -2.65 -1.33 16.51
CA TRP A 152 -2.78 0.03 17.02
C TRP A 152 -4.17 0.62 16.74
N SER A 153 -4.63 1.46 17.66
CA SER A 153 -5.79 2.32 17.45
C SER A 153 -5.43 3.49 16.51
N ALA A 154 -6.45 4.17 15.98
CA ALA A 154 -6.22 5.38 15.17
C ALA A 154 -5.51 6.48 15.98
N GLN A 155 -5.87 6.61 17.28
CA GLN A 155 -5.28 7.61 18.15
C GLN A 155 -3.79 7.33 18.39
N GLN A 156 -3.42 6.09 18.69
CA GLN A 156 -2.01 5.72 18.88
C GLN A 156 -1.14 6.05 17.66
N VAL A 157 -1.68 5.87 16.44
CA VAL A 157 -0.93 6.25 15.22
C VAL A 157 -0.75 7.77 15.15
N ILE A 158 -1.81 8.55 15.46
CA ILE A 158 -1.72 10.02 15.44
C ILE A 158 -0.73 10.50 16.50
N ASP A 159 -0.81 9.97 17.72
CA ASP A 159 0.09 10.33 18.82
C ASP A 159 1.55 10.05 18.45
N CYS A 160 1.83 8.87 17.92
CA CYS A 160 3.17 8.50 17.47
C CYS A 160 3.71 9.44 16.37
N ILE A 161 2.86 9.85 15.40
CA ILE A 161 3.26 10.81 14.36
C ILE A 161 3.59 12.18 14.98
N LEU A 162 2.78 12.63 15.93
CA LEU A 162 3.00 13.91 16.62
C LEU A 162 4.24 13.87 17.50
N ASP A 163 4.44 12.79 18.25
CA ASP A 163 5.63 12.57 19.10
C ASP A 163 6.92 12.55 18.26
N ALA A 164 6.85 12.04 17.04
CA ALA A 164 7.95 12.10 16.07
C ALA A 164 8.14 13.48 15.43
N GLY A 165 7.39 14.51 15.89
CA GLY A 165 7.46 15.86 15.33
C GLY A 165 6.92 15.99 13.90
N GLN A 166 6.17 15.01 13.45
CA GLN A 166 5.58 14.97 12.12
C GLN A 166 4.12 15.46 12.13
N LYS A 167 3.61 15.85 10.96
CA LYS A 167 2.22 16.24 10.79
C LYS A 167 1.42 15.09 10.20
N PRO A 168 0.32 14.66 10.87
CA PRO A 168 -0.60 13.70 10.27
C PRO A 168 -1.22 14.24 8.97
N ASN A 169 -1.63 13.34 8.08
CA ASN A 169 -2.34 13.74 6.87
C ASN A 169 -3.59 14.56 7.26
N PRO A 170 -3.80 15.76 6.69
CA PRO A 170 -4.96 16.61 7.01
C PRO A 170 -6.31 15.91 6.87
N LEU A 171 -6.39 14.92 5.99
CA LEU A 171 -7.60 14.12 5.77
C LEU A 171 -7.90 13.15 6.93
N SER A 172 -6.93 12.86 7.80
CA SER A 172 -7.13 11.98 8.96
C SER A 172 -8.11 12.56 9.99
N PHE A 173 -8.27 13.89 10.01
CA PHE A 173 -9.16 14.60 10.93
C PHE A 173 -10.54 14.91 10.33
N LYS A 174 -10.74 14.67 9.03
CA LYS A 174 -12.04 14.91 8.38
C LYS A 174 -12.99 13.78 8.75
N THR A 175 -14.17 14.13 9.30
CA THR A 175 -15.24 13.17 9.58
C THR A 175 -15.79 12.57 8.28
N SER A 176 -16.44 11.42 8.36
CA SER A 176 -17.02 10.72 7.21
C SER A 176 -18.01 11.58 6.38
N SER A 177 -18.69 12.54 7.02
CA SER A 177 -19.60 13.49 6.36
C SER A 177 -18.89 14.54 5.50
N SER A 178 -17.64 14.84 5.77
CA SER A 178 -16.82 15.82 5.02
C SER A 178 -15.96 15.22 3.91
N ARG A 179 -15.99 13.89 3.76
CA ARG A 179 -15.25 13.18 2.69
C ARG A 179 -15.99 13.15 1.36
N LYS A 180 -16.83 14.15 1.06
CA LYS A 180 -17.35 14.30 -0.30
C LYS A 180 -16.18 14.56 -1.21
N GLN A 181 -15.95 13.66 -2.15
CA GLN A 181 -14.95 13.80 -3.20
C GLN A 181 -15.28 15.04 -4.03
N PRO A 182 -14.27 15.76 -4.51
CA PRO A 182 -14.52 16.79 -5.52
C PRO A 182 -15.12 16.12 -6.75
N VAL A 183 -16.19 16.71 -7.24
CA VAL A 183 -16.87 16.34 -8.51
C VAL A 183 -15.94 16.66 -9.66
#